data_2ceca40161c8d3d2a3e04152d9a059c2
#
_entry.id   2ceca40161c8d3d2a3e04152d9a059c2
#
_cell.length_a   1.000
_cell.length_b   1.000
_cell.length_c   1.000
_cell.angle_alpha   90.00
_cell.angle_beta   90.00
_cell.angle_gamma   90.00
#
_symmetry.space_group_name_H-M   'P 1'
#
loop_
_entity.id
_entity.type
_entity.pdbx_description
1 polymer ?
#
loop_
_entity_poly.entity_id
_entity_poly.type
_entity_poly.pdbx_seq_one_letter_code
_entity_poly.pdbx_strand_id
1 'polypeptide(L)'
;MVYLRAKTVKGERYLYLVKSVWDAKKNTSRQETIKYLGKASSITKDDIPADYRNDKKIISYLSSIDAVSIEEKEELLKKLKDQLFNSLIKGDFDATKQLFDAYSSSSGMASFFEKLLTPVMYKIGELWVKGKLGIADEHVASNIANTLVKMTNTKFTEMPTKKKIVICVPEGEEHN
;
A
#
# COMPACT_ATOMS: atom_id res chain seq x y z
N MET A 1 -14.16 9.44 29.00
CA MET A 1 -14.09 9.49 27.53
C MET A 1 -13.47 8.19 27.04
N VAL A 2 -14.09 7.54 26.05
CA VAL A 2 -13.60 6.26 25.47
C VAL A 2 -12.99 6.53 24.11
N TYR A 3 -11.89 5.86 23.75
CA TYR A 3 -11.21 6.02 22.47
C TYR A 3 -10.31 4.82 22.18
N LEU A 4 -9.85 4.70 20.94
CA LEU A 4 -8.87 3.70 20.53
C LEU A 4 -7.44 4.21 20.74
N ARG A 5 -6.59 3.34 21.26
CA ARG A 5 -5.17 3.60 21.44
C ARG A 5 -4.36 2.52 20.72
N ALA A 6 -3.42 2.95 19.88
CA ALA A 6 -2.45 2.04 19.26
C ALA A 6 -1.18 1.92 20.13
N LYS A 7 -0.63 0.71 20.19
CA LYS A 7 0.70 0.43 20.74
C LYS A 7 1.51 -0.36 19.70
N THR A 8 2.68 0.11 19.36
CA THR A 8 3.58 -0.59 18.44
C THR A 8 4.50 -1.52 19.23
N VAL A 9 4.53 -2.80 18.84
CA VAL A 9 5.41 -3.83 19.43
C VAL A 9 6.07 -4.57 18.28
N LYS A 10 7.39 -4.57 18.20
CA LYS A 10 8.19 -5.22 17.14
C LYS A 10 7.75 -4.84 15.71
N GLY A 11 7.41 -3.56 15.49
CA GLY A 11 6.98 -3.06 14.18
C GLY A 11 5.50 -3.27 13.87
N GLU A 12 4.77 -4.04 14.66
CA GLU A 12 3.34 -4.27 14.50
C GLU A 12 2.50 -3.38 15.42
N ARG A 13 1.37 -2.88 14.92
CA ARG A 13 0.45 -2.02 15.68
C ARG A 13 -0.67 -2.86 16.26
N TYR A 14 -0.90 -2.70 17.55
CA TYR A 14 -1.97 -3.36 18.31
C TYR A 14 -2.93 -2.31 18.87
N LEU A 15 -4.22 -2.58 18.79
CA LEU A 15 -5.27 -1.66 19.24
C LEU A 15 -5.87 -2.11 20.56
N TYR A 16 -6.15 -1.08 21.38
CA TYR A 16 -6.80 -1.20 22.68
C TYR A 16 -7.95 -0.20 22.73
N LEU A 17 -9.10 -0.65 23.21
CA LEU A 17 -10.17 0.24 23.62
C LEU A 17 -9.87 0.70 25.04
N VAL A 18 -9.71 2.01 25.23
CA VAL A 18 -9.32 2.59 26.52
C VAL A 18 -10.30 3.65 26.95
N LYS A 19 -10.43 3.81 28.26
CA LYS A 19 -11.22 4.83 28.91
C LYS A 19 -10.30 5.77 29.70
N SER A 20 -10.48 7.06 29.51
CA SER A 20 -9.84 8.06 30.38
C SER A 20 -10.70 8.27 31.61
N VAL A 21 -10.12 8.06 32.79
CA VAL A 21 -10.75 8.24 34.11
C VAL A 21 -9.95 9.27 34.89
N TRP A 22 -10.64 10.22 35.49
CA TRP A 22 -10.00 11.22 36.33
C TRP A 22 -9.65 10.64 37.69
N ASP A 23 -8.40 10.73 38.09
CA ASP A 23 -7.93 10.37 39.45
C ASP A 23 -7.83 11.62 40.30
N ALA A 24 -8.85 11.84 41.15
CA ALA A 24 -8.91 13.02 41.98
C ALA A 24 -7.78 13.09 43.05
N LYS A 25 -7.22 11.94 43.46
CA LYS A 25 -6.12 11.88 44.42
C LYS A 25 -4.80 12.36 43.83
N LYS A 26 -4.58 12.09 42.56
CA LYS A 26 -3.35 12.44 41.85
C LYS A 26 -3.50 13.67 40.96
N ASN A 27 -4.70 14.26 40.91
CA ASN A 27 -5.05 15.40 40.05
C ASN A 27 -4.61 15.21 38.59
N THR A 28 -4.78 13.98 38.04
CA THR A 28 -4.39 13.61 36.70
C THR A 28 -5.37 12.61 36.09
N SER A 29 -5.39 12.51 34.78
CA SER A 29 -6.19 11.48 34.09
C SER A 29 -5.41 10.17 33.97
N ARG A 30 -6.05 9.06 34.34
CA ARG A 30 -5.54 7.71 34.16
C ARG A 30 -6.24 7.01 33.02
N GLN A 31 -5.49 6.22 32.24
CA GLN A 31 -6.05 5.39 31.18
C GLN A 31 -6.32 3.98 31.71
N GLU A 32 -7.54 3.50 31.53
CA GLU A 32 -7.94 2.13 31.82
C GLU A 32 -8.25 1.39 30.53
N THR A 33 -7.68 0.21 30.36
CA THR A 33 -7.98 -0.64 29.21
C THR A 33 -9.31 -1.33 29.41
N ILE A 34 -10.27 -1.09 28.51
CA ILE A 34 -11.56 -1.75 28.50
C ILE A 34 -11.42 -3.12 27.81
N LYS A 35 -10.78 -3.13 26.63
CA LYS A 35 -10.61 -4.35 25.83
C LYS A 35 -9.35 -4.25 24.97
N TYR A 36 -8.60 -5.35 24.88
CA TYR A 36 -7.61 -5.56 23.85
C TYR A 36 -8.31 -6.05 22.58
N LEU A 37 -8.07 -5.39 21.46
CA LEU A 37 -8.78 -5.66 20.20
C LEU A 37 -7.95 -6.51 19.22
N GLY A 38 -6.62 -6.54 19.38
CA GLY A 38 -5.74 -7.31 18.50
C GLY A 38 -4.85 -6.44 17.59
N LYS A 39 -4.35 -7.04 16.50
CA LYS A 39 -3.52 -6.33 15.51
C LYS A 39 -4.37 -5.34 14.72
N ALA A 40 -3.87 -4.12 14.52
CA ALA A 40 -4.57 -3.07 13.79
C ALA A 40 -4.97 -3.48 12.36
N SER A 41 -4.19 -4.37 11.73
CA SER A 41 -4.43 -4.88 10.38
C SER A 41 -5.56 -5.91 10.26
N SER A 42 -6.03 -6.47 11.37
CA SER A 42 -7.06 -7.53 11.37
C SER A 42 -8.32 -7.14 12.15
N ILE A 43 -8.41 -5.91 12.65
CA ILE A 43 -9.56 -5.47 13.43
C ILE A 43 -10.69 -5.05 12.50
N THR A 44 -11.87 -5.58 12.79
CA THR A 44 -13.13 -5.21 12.15
C THR A 44 -14.01 -4.40 13.13
N LYS A 45 -15.09 -3.83 12.60
CA LYS A 45 -16.09 -3.13 13.43
C LYS A 45 -16.75 -4.08 14.46
N ASP A 46 -16.79 -5.38 14.17
CA ASP A 46 -17.41 -6.38 15.04
C ASP A 46 -16.56 -6.74 16.27
N ASP A 47 -15.25 -6.50 16.23
CA ASP A 47 -14.35 -6.69 17.36
C ASP A 47 -14.58 -5.66 18.48
N ILE A 48 -15.26 -4.54 18.14
CA ILE A 48 -15.59 -3.49 19.07
C ILE A 48 -16.84 -3.87 19.87
N PRO A 49 -16.84 -3.71 21.19
CA PRO A 49 -18.03 -3.94 21.99
C PRO A 49 -19.22 -3.14 21.48
N ALA A 50 -20.43 -3.73 21.50
CA ALA A 50 -21.65 -3.17 20.93
C ALA A 50 -21.93 -1.73 21.41
N ASP A 51 -21.65 -1.42 22.67
CA ASP A 51 -21.85 -0.09 23.29
C ASP A 51 -21.04 1.03 22.62
N TYR A 52 -19.91 0.68 21.98
CA TYR A 52 -18.97 1.64 21.39
C TYR A 52 -18.87 1.54 19.87
N ARG A 53 -19.57 0.58 19.26
CA ARG A 53 -19.51 0.27 17.84
C ARG A 53 -19.97 1.42 16.93
N ASN A 54 -20.86 2.27 17.45
CA ASN A 54 -21.41 3.44 16.75
C ASN A 54 -20.81 4.77 17.19
N ASP A 55 -19.77 4.78 18.04
CA ASP A 55 -19.11 6.01 18.43
C ASP A 55 -18.35 6.61 17.24
N LYS A 56 -18.69 7.87 16.88
CA LYS A 56 -18.12 8.57 15.72
C LYS A 56 -16.60 8.67 15.77
N LYS A 57 -16.00 8.83 16.95
CA LYS A 57 -14.55 8.94 17.13
C LYS A 57 -13.86 7.61 16.90
N ILE A 58 -14.49 6.53 17.37
CA ILE A 58 -13.98 5.16 17.16
C ILE A 58 -14.08 4.78 15.69
N ILE A 59 -15.20 5.07 15.03
CA ILE A 59 -15.38 4.83 13.59
C ILE A 59 -14.38 5.64 12.77
N SER A 60 -14.24 6.94 13.05
CA SER A 60 -13.26 7.80 12.35
C SER A 60 -11.83 7.32 12.56
N TYR A 61 -11.48 6.86 13.75
CA TYR A 61 -10.15 6.32 14.03
C TYR A 61 -9.91 4.99 13.29
N LEU A 62 -10.90 4.10 13.23
CA LEU A 62 -10.80 2.85 12.46
C LEU A 62 -10.68 3.09 10.97
N SER A 63 -11.39 4.07 10.42
CA SER A 63 -11.26 4.43 9.00
C SER A 63 -9.92 5.11 8.68
N SER A 64 -9.29 5.75 9.66
CA SER A 64 -7.97 6.37 9.51
C SER A 64 -6.81 5.37 9.70
N ILE A 65 -7.04 4.29 10.45
CA ILE A 65 -6.14 3.14 10.50
C ILE A 65 -6.61 2.22 9.36
N ASP A 66 -5.68 1.73 8.56
CA ASP A 66 -5.90 0.67 7.56
C ASP A 66 -6.60 -0.58 8.17
N ALA A 67 -7.83 -0.44 8.58
CA ALA A 67 -8.68 -1.50 9.15
C ALA A 67 -9.39 -2.31 8.04
N VAL A 68 -8.79 -2.36 6.87
CA VAL A 68 -9.17 -3.30 5.81
C VAL A 68 -8.59 -4.66 6.19
N SER A 69 -9.38 -5.69 6.21
CA SER A 69 -8.89 -7.05 6.50
C SER A 69 -7.75 -7.42 5.54
N ILE A 70 -6.88 -8.35 5.95
CA ILE A 70 -5.78 -8.80 5.08
C ILE A 70 -6.36 -9.32 3.75
N GLU A 71 -7.46 -10.06 3.82
CA GLU A 71 -8.14 -10.61 2.65
C GLU A 71 -8.68 -9.50 1.73
N GLU A 72 -9.31 -8.46 2.29
CA GLU A 72 -9.80 -7.32 1.50
C GLU A 72 -8.66 -6.53 0.86
N LYS A 73 -7.52 -6.39 1.57
CA LYS A 73 -6.30 -5.77 1.01
C LYS A 73 -5.72 -6.60 -0.13
N GLU A 74 -5.66 -7.91 0.03
CA GLU A 74 -5.18 -8.82 -1.00
C GLU A 74 -6.10 -8.81 -2.23
N GLU A 75 -7.41 -8.81 -2.01
CA GLU A 75 -8.39 -8.73 -3.09
C GLU A 75 -8.31 -7.38 -3.82
N LEU A 76 -8.20 -6.27 -3.09
CA LEU A 76 -8.01 -4.94 -3.68
C LEU A 76 -6.71 -4.89 -4.48
N LEU A 77 -5.61 -5.39 -3.92
CA LEU A 77 -4.32 -5.43 -4.59
C LEU A 77 -4.36 -6.29 -5.87
N LYS A 78 -5.11 -7.40 -5.84
CA LYS A 78 -5.34 -8.24 -7.02
C LYS A 78 -6.11 -7.48 -8.10
N LYS A 79 -7.20 -6.79 -7.73
CA LYS A 79 -7.97 -5.95 -8.68
C LYS A 79 -7.10 -4.86 -9.30
N LEU A 80 -6.27 -4.20 -8.51
CA LEU A 80 -5.34 -3.17 -9.01
C LEU A 80 -4.28 -3.76 -9.95
N LYS A 81 -3.75 -4.95 -9.66
CA LYS A 81 -2.83 -5.65 -10.56
C LYS A 81 -3.49 -6.04 -11.89
N ASP A 82 -4.74 -6.49 -11.85
CA ASP A 82 -5.47 -6.85 -13.07
C ASP A 82 -5.82 -5.60 -13.90
N GLN A 83 -6.16 -4.48 -13.27
CA GLN A 83 -6.34 -3.20 -13.96
C GLN A 83 -5.05 -2.72 -14.61
N LEU A 84 -3.93 -2.75 -13.87
CA LEU A 84 -2.61 -2.37 -14.38
C LEU A 84 -2.18 -3.28 -15.54
N PHE A 85 -2.35 -4.59 -15.41
CA PHE A 85 -2.08 -5.54 -16.48
C PHE A 85 -2.84 -5.18 -17.76
N ASN A 86 -4.15 -4.95 -17.64
CA ASN A 86 -5.00 -4.63 -18.78
C ASN A 86 -4.64 -3.30 -19.45
N SER A 87 -4.28 -2.27 -18.68
CA SER A 87 -3.86 -0.99 -19.24
C SER A 87 -2.51 -1.10 -19.94
N LEU A 88 -1.55 -1.85 -19.37
CA LEU A 88 -0.24 -2.06 -19.97
C LEU A 88 -0.31 -2.79 -21.31
N ILE A 89 -1.00 -3.93 -21.40
CA ILE A 89 -1.11 -4.69 -22.64
C ILE A 89 -1.94 -3.99 -23.72
N LYS A 90 -2.88 -3.11 -23.34
CA LYS A 90 -3.66 -2.28 -24.29
C LYS A 90 -2.93 -1.04 -24.75
N GLY A 91 -1.77 -0.73 -24.21
CA GLY A 91 -1.05 0.48 -24.54
C GLY A 91 -1.67 1.76 -23.94
N ASP A 92 -2.55 1.62 -22.93
CA ASP A 92 -3.24 2.75 -22.30
C ASP A 92 -2.35 3.40 -21.25
N PHE A 93 -1.51 4.32 -21.70
CA PHE A 93 -0.61 5.07 -20.84
C PHE A 93 -1.35 5.95 -19.83
N ASP A 94 -2.46 6.60 -20.25
CA ASP A 94 -3.20 7.51 -19.39
C ASP A 94 -3.86 6.78 -18.23
N ALA A 95 -4.51 5.65 -18.47
CA ALA A 95 -5.07 4.79 -17.42
C ALA A 95 -3.97 4.27 -16.48
N THR A 96 -2.82 3.86 -17.04
CA THR A 96 -1.67 3.40 -16.24
C THR A 96 -1.12 4.51 -15.35
N LYS A 97 -1.00 5.73 -15.89
CA LYS A 97 -0.53 6.90 -15.16
C LYS A 97 -1.51 7.33 -14.06
N GLN A 98 -2.81 7.32 -14.33
CA GLN A 98 -3.84 7.61 -13.32
C GLN A 98 -3.77 6.63 -12.15
N LEU A 99 -3.62 5.33 -12.43
CA LEU A 99 -3.46 4.30 -11.41
C LEU A 99 -2.18 4.53 -10.59
N PHE A 100 -1.06 4.86 -11.26
CA PHE A 100 0.19 5.21 -10.61
C PHE A 100 0.04 6.40 -9.68
N ASP A 101 -0.54 7.51 -10.16
CA ASP A 101 -0.72 8.74 -9.37
C ASP A 101 -1.63 8.50 -8.15
N ALA A 102 -2.75 7.81 -8.34
CA ALA A 102 -3.70 7.49 -7.28
C ALA A 102 -3.08 6.59 -6.19
N TYR A 103 -2.42 5.50 -6.59
CA TYR A 103 -1.79 4.56 -5.66
C TYR A 103 -0.59 5.19 -4.94
N SER A 104 0.25 5.91 -5.68
CA SER A 104 1.46 6.54 -5.12
C SER A 104 1.14 7.63 -4.12
N SER A 105 0.03 8.35 -4.29
CA SER A 105 -0.44 9.38 -3.35
C SER A 105 -0.82 8.80 -1.99
N SER A 106 -1.36 7.58 -1.95
CA SER A 106 -1.81 6.92 -0.71
C SER A 106 -0.76 6.01 -0.08
N SER A 107 -0.01 5.27 -0.90
CA SER A 107 0.85 4.17 -0.45
C SER A 107 2.34 4.40 -0.74
N GLY A 108 2.66 5.47 -1.42
CA GLY A 108 4.02 5.81 -1.82
C GLY A 108 4.46 5.15 -3.13
N MET A 109 5.35 5.83 -3.84
CA MET A 109 5.83 5.45 -5.16
C MET A 109 6.61 4.13 -5.16
N ALA A 110 7.51 3.92 -4.20
CA ALA A 110 8.24 2.66 -4.06
C ALA A 110 7.29 1.46 -3.92
N SER A 111 6.23 1.63 -3.13
CA SER A 111 5.20 0.59 -2.95
C SER A 111 4.45 0.27 -4.24
N PHE A 112 4.22 1.24 -5.13
CA PHE A 112 3.64 0.99 -6.45
C PHE A 112 4.55 0.09 -7.28
N PHE A 113 5.83 0.42 -7.38
CA PHE A 113 6.79 -0.37 -8.15
C PHE A 113 6.91 -1.79 -7.59
N GLU A 114 7.11 -1.94 -6.28
CA GLU A 114 7.33 -3.25 -5.65
C GLU A 114 6.07 -4.13 -5.65
N LYS A 115 4.89 -3.56 -5.33
CA LYS A 115 3.69 -4.36 -5.09
C LYS A 115 2.77 -4.49 -6.29
N LEU A 116 2.84 -3.58 -7.26
CA LEU A 116 2.00 -3.58 -8.46
C LEU A 116 2.81 -3.79 -9.72
N LEU A 117 3.71 -2.88 -10.09
CA LEU A 117 4.35 -2.90 -11.39
C LEU A 117 5.24 -4.13 -11.58
N THR A 118 6.16 -4.38 -10.66
CA THR A 118 7.08 -5.53 -10.75
C THR A 118 6.34 -6.87 -10.89
N PRO A 119 5.37 -7.22 -10.03
CA PRO A 119 4.64 -8.49 -10.20
C PRO A 119 3.85 -8.57 -11.50
N VAL A 120 3.30 -7.44 -12.00
CA VAL A 120 2.56 -7.41 -13.25
C VAL A 120 3.50 -7.59 -14.44
N MET A 121 4.68 -6.96 -14.45
CA MET A 121 5.67 -7.14 -15.50
C MET A 121 6.19 -8.59 -15.54
N TYR A 122 6.44 -9.22 -14.38
CA TYR A 122 6.77 -10.64 -14.35
C TYR A 122 5.66 -11.52 -14.95
N LYS A 123 4.39 -11.24 -14.64
CA LYS A 123 3.24 -11.96 -15.22
C LYS A 123 3.19 -11.80 -16.74
N ILE A 124 3.45 -10.59 -17.26
CA ILE A 124 3.52 -10.31 -18.71
C ILE A 124 4.64 -11.13 -19.35
N GLY A 125 5.84 -11.10 -18.78
CA GLY A 125 6.97 -11.90 -19.27
C GLY A 125 6.70 -13.40 -19.26
N GLU A 126 6.11 -13.93 -18.20
CA GLU A 126 5.71 -15.35 -18.15
C GLU A 126 4.68 -15.73 -19.23
N LEU A 127 3.70 -14.86 -19.49
CA LEU A 127 2.69 -15.11 -20.51
C LEU A 127 3.29 -15.04 -21.90
N TRP A 128 4.24 -14.14 -22.13
CA TRP A 128 5.01 -14.07 -23.38
C TRP A 128 5.84 -15.35 -23.60
N VAL A 129 6.61 -15.78 -22.62
CA VAL A 129 7.40 -17.05 -22.71
C VAL A 129 6.49 -18.26 -22.99
N LYS A 130 5.27 -18.27 -22.43
CA LYS A 130 4.28 -19.34 -22.66
C LYS A 130 3.52 -19.20 -23.99
N GLY A 131 3.86 -18.21 -24.82
CA GLY A 131 3.18 -17.91 -26.09
C GLY A 131 1.72 -17.46 -25.96
N LYS A 132 1.33 -16.98 -24.75
CA LYS A 132 -0.03 -16.48 -24.47
C LYS A 132 -0.19 -14.98 -24.71
N LEU A 133 0.93 -14.26 -24.84
CA LEU A 133 1.00 -12.86 -25.25
C LEU A 133 1.92 -12.74 -26.46
N GLY A 134 1.57 -11.82 -27.37
CA GLY A 134 2.41 -11.47 -28.49
C GLY A 134 3.64 -10.65 -28.07
N ILE A 135 4.67 -10.66 -28.91
CA ILE A 135 5.88 -9.86 -28.69
C ILE A 135 5.55 -8.35 -28.67
N ALA A 136 4.57 -7.93 -29.47
CA ALA A 136 4.11 -6.55 -29.51
C ALA A 136 3.47 -6.11 -28.19
N ASP A 137 2.68 -6.99 -27.55
CA ASP A 137 2.01 -6.69 -26.27
C ASP A 137 3.05 -6.51 -25.15
N GLU A 138 4.08 -7.36 -25.12
CA GLU A 138 5.17 -7.25 -24.15
C GLU A 138 5.96 -5.96 -24.38
N HIS A 139 6.34 -5.62 -25.61
CA HIS A 139 7.08 -4.39 -25.92
C HIS A 139 6.28 -3.13 -25.57
N VAL A 140 4.98 -3.10 -25.85
CA VAL A 140 4.11 -1.99 -25.46
C VAL A 140 4.08 -1.82 -23.94
N ALA A 141 3.89 -2.90 -23.20
CA ALA A 141 3.89 -2.89 -21.74
C ALA A 141 5.23 -2.41 -21.17
N SER A 142 6.34 -2.93 -21.67
CA SER A 142 7.70 -2.55 -21.27
C SER A 142 8.01 -1.08 -21.55
N ASN A 143 7.58 -0.56 -22.70
CA ASN A 143 7.77 0.87 -23.03
C ASN A 143 6.97 1.78 -22.09
N ILE A 144 5.75 1.42 -21.72
CA ILE A 144 4.96 2.18 -20.74
C ILE A 144 5.63 2.14 -19.37
N ALA A 145 6.06 0.96 -18.92
CA ALA A 145 6.75 0.80 -17.65
C ALA A 145 8.03 1.66 -17.59
N ASN A 146 8.86 1.61 -18.64
CA ASN A 146 10.06 2.43 -18.77
C ASN A 146 9.75 3.94 -18.76
N THR A 147 8.67 4.36 -19.41
CA THR A 147 8.23 5.75 -19.41
C THR A 147 7.85 6.22 -18.01
N LEU A 148 7.12 5.41 -17.25
CA LEU A 148 6.80 5.72 -15.85
C LEU A 148 8.06 5.84 -14.99
N VAL A 149 9.03 4.93 -15.13
CA VAL A 149 10.29 4.98 -14.40
C VAL A 149 11.05 6.27 -14.74
N LYS A 150 11.16 6.61 -16.02
CA LYS A 150 11.83 7.86 -16.47
C LYS A 150 11.15 9.10 -15.89
N MET A 151 9.83 9.16 -15.90
CA MET A 151 9.08 10.29 -15.33
C MET A 151 9.28 10.44 -13.82
N THR A 152 9.48 9.34 -13.10
CA THR A 152 9.75 9.39 -11.66
C THR A 152 11.19 9.81 -11.38
N ASN A 153 12.16 9.35 -12.15
CA ASN A 153 13.57 9.70 -11.98
C ASN A 153 13.85 11.19 -12.18
N THR A 154 13.15 11.85 -13.10
CA THR A 154 13.31 13.32 -13.31
C THR A 154 12.95 14.14 -12.08
N LYS A 155 12.07 13.64 -11.20
CA LYS A 155 11.71 14.31 -9.94
C LYS A 155 12.78 14.19 -8.85
N PHE A 156 13.74 13.28 -8.98
CA PHE A 156 14.78 13.00 -7.97
C PHE A 156 16.17 13.48 -8.34
N THR A 157 16.38 13.98 -9.55
CA THR A 157 17.70 14.43 -10.04
C THR A 157 18.29 15.62 -9.26
N GLU A 158 17.46 16.34 -8.50
CA GLU A 158 17.88 17.51 -7.73
C GLU A 158 18.17 17.24 -6.24
N MET A 159 17.99 15.99 -5.76
CA MET A 159 18.26 15.68 -4.37
C MET A 159 19.71 15.25 -4.15
N PRO A 160 20.45 15.93 -3.24
CA PRO A 160 21.80 15.50 -2.89
C PRO A 160 21.77 14.15 -2.20
N THR A 161 22.22 13.10 -2.89
CA THR A 161 22.29 11.75 -2.32
C THR A 161 23.61 11.51 -1.63
N LYS A 162 23.57 11.02 -0.38
CA LYS A 162 24.77 10.63 0.39
C LYS A 162 25.33 9.26 0.00
N LYS A 163 24.59 8.48 -0.81
CA LYS A 163 24.99 7.12 -1.23
C LYS A 163 24.98 7.03 -2.74
N LYS A 164 25.99 6.35 -3.29
CA LYS A 164 26.10 6.05 -4.72
C LYS A 164 25.80 4.56 -4.92
N ILE A 165 24.96 4.24 -5.91
CA ILE A 165 24.67 2.88 -6.36
C ILE A 165 25.15 2.80 -7.80
N VAL A 166 25.89 1.76 -8.14
CA VAL A 166 26.30 1.46 -9.51
C VAL A 166 25.41 0.31 -9.98
N ILE A 167 24.72 0.53 -11.09
CA ILE A 167 23.91 -0.51 -11.76
C ILE A 167 24.65 -0.83 -13.05
N CYS A 168 24.98 -2.11 -13.26
CA CYS A 168 25.63 -2.61 -14.46
C CYS A 168 24.70 -3.56 -15.19
N VAL A 169 24.66 -3.45 -16.50
CA VAL A 169 23.97 -4.39 -17.39
C VAL A 169 25.06 -5.17 -18.12
N PRO A 170 24.94 -6.51 -18.28
CA PRO A 170 25.88 -7.30 -19.06
C PRO A 170 25.99 -6.78 -20.49
N GLU A 171 27.20 -6.91 -21.08
CA GLU A 171 27.42 -6.55 -22.47
C GLU A 171 26.56 -7.43 -23.38
N GLY A 172 25.81 -6.81 -24.31
CA GLY A 172 24.90 -7.52 -25.20
C GLY A 172 23.46 -7.68 -24.68
N GLU A 173 23.13 -7.17 -23.49
CA GLU A 173 21.76 -7.11 -22.99
C GLU A 173 21.04 -5.90 -23.62
N GLU A 174 20.07 -6.15 -24.50
CA GLU A 174 19.31 -5.10 -25.20
C GLU A 174 18.04 -4.67 -24.45
N HIS A 175 17.66 -5.39 -23.38
CA HIS A 175 16.49 -5.09 -22.57
C HIS A 175 16.87 -4.22 -21.35
N ASN A 176 16.55 -2.93 -21.45
CA ASN A 176 16.72 -1.95 -20.38
C ASN A 176 15.51 -1.91 -19.45
#